data_cf1c1de1e346a5c8e7c9da862d00aa5f
#
_entry.id   cf1c1de1e346a5c8e7c9da862d00aa5f
#
_cell.length_a   1.000
_cell.length_b   1.000
_cell.length_c   1.000
_cell.angle_alpha   90.00
_cell.angle_beta   90.00
_cell.angle_gamma   90.00
#
_symmetry.space_group_name_H-M   'P 1'
#
loop_
_entity.id
_entity.type
_entity.pdbx_description
1 polymer ?
#
loop_
_entity_poly.entity_id
_entity_poly.type
_entity_poly.pdbx_seq_one_letter_code
_entity_poly.pdbx_strand_id
1 'polypeptide(L)'
;MIDQLNKPLEIWINEDLLIPDARPVPLLMHLSPPDTNPQLQFWNLLRDKLPELVKIHRFTNLADAGKIVVTPHFMSNYYILKKERELNKFRRKVLSSKRTLVTFANCLECQPYPGEIFFASATYRDKKEKSIPIPPWIFDLGEKVNMPKSSIPTVGFVGNVEYPSRINSLILRYIKFSDSMINWMAGSLFVNRNLNLGRRRLIARLVRQKIINEVRKAKNLKSSLIERKGDFFSLPLEEKNRQRAEYIENIENNAYTLAMRGDDNGCYHLGEVMSAGRIPVFIDTNKSLPELRGMKWEDFCVVVPFSEVHRIGDYIQTFHDQLSDEDFAEVCRKSRAAFDQLLPHNFVIKILEIIAESTN
;
A
#
# COMPACT_ATOMS: atom_id res chain seq x y z
N MET A 1 12.74 -20.58 -11.80
CA MET A 1 11.31 -20.42 -11.45
C MET A 1 10.47 -19.77 -12.55
N ILE A 2 11.05 -18.99 -13.47
CA ILE A 2 10.39 -18.53 -14.72
C ILE A 2 10.07 -19.72 -15.65
N ASP A 3 10.79 -20.81 -15.52
CA ASP A 3 10.64 -22.03 -16.35
C ASP A 3 9.36 -22.84 -16.09
N GLN A 4 8.54 -22.49 -15.10
CA GLN A 4 7.27 -23.15 -14.87
C GLN A 4 6.11 -22.59 -15.69
N LEU A 5 6.24 -21.39 -16.23
CA LEU A 5 5.32 -20.85 -17.23
C LEU A 5 5.88 -21.16 -18.63
N ASN A 6 5.79 -22.43 -19.04
CA ASN A 6 6.21 -22.88 -20.37
C ASN A 6 5.46 -22.17 -21.52
N LYS A 7 4.45 -21.38 -21.24
CA LYS A 7 3.65 -20.58 -22.20
C LYS A 7 3.09 -19.34 -21.49
N PRO A 8 2.88 -18.23 -22.21
CA PRO A 8 2.18 -17.06 -21.69
C PRO A 8 0.82 -17.43 -21.14
N LEU A 9 0.45 -16.84 -19.99
CA LEU A 9 -0.88 -17.01 -19.40
C LEU A 9 -1.93 -16.33 -20.29
N GLU A 10 -2.91 -17.06 -20.77
CA GLU A 10 -4.01 -16.50 -21.55
C GLU A 10 -5.08 -15.89 -20.63
N ILE A 11 -5.38 -14.60 -20.82
CA ILE A 11 -6.39 -13.87 -20.07
C ILE A 11 -7.38 -13.17 -20.99
N TRP A 12 -8.60 -12.98 -20.50
CA TRP A 12 -9.69 -12.35 -21.24
C TRP A 12 -10.15 -11.07 -20.54
N ILE A 13 -10.33 -9.98 -21.29
CA ILE A 13 -10.83 -8.72 -20.79
C ILE A 13 -12.11 -8.31 -21.54
N ASN A 14 -13.09 -7.80 -20.81
CA ASN A 14 -14.29 -7.26 -21.41
C ASN A 14 -14.06 -5.83 -21.92
N GLU A 15 -14.34 -5.57 -23.20
CA GLU A 15 -14.11 -4.27 -23.83
C GLU A 15 -15.04 -3.18 -23.28
N ASP A 16 -16.26 -3.52 -22.87
CA ASP A 16 -17.23 -2.56 -22.31
C ASP A 16 -16.77 -2.00 -20.95
N LEU A 17 -15.82 -2.66 -20.30
CA LEU A 17 -15.23 -2.23 -19.02
C LEU A 17 -13.95 -1.39 -19.18
N LEU A 18 -13.46 -1.17 -20.40
CA LEU A 18 -12.33 -0.31 -20.65
C LEU A 18 -12.69 1.15 -20.34
N ILE A 19 -11.82 1.83 -19.63
CA ILE A 19 -11.94 3.25 -19.29
C ILE A 19 -10.85 3.99 -20.04
N PRO A 20 -11.20 4.90 -20.97
CA PRO A 20 -10.23 5.72 -21.68
C PRO A 20 -9.31 6.46 -20.69
N ASP A 21 -8.02 6.54 -21.01
CA ASP A 21 -6.97 7.26 -20.25
C ASP A 21 -6.75 6.77 -18.80
N ALA A 22 -7.48 5.76 -18.35
CA ALA A 22 -7.23 5.15 -17.05
C ALA A 22 -6.08 4.14 -17.13
N ARG A 23 -5.14 4.20 -16.16
CA ARG A 23 -4.09 3.19 -16.05
C ARG A 23 -4.71 1.81 -15.83
N PRO A 24 -4.34 0.81 -16.63
CA PRO A 24 -4.85 -0.54 -16.46
C PRO A 24 -4.22 -1.24 -15.22
N VAL A 25 -4.73 -2.42 -14.91
CA VAL A 25 -4.11 -3.29 -13.89
C VAL A 25 -2.74 -3.80 -14.34
N PRO A 26 -1.89 -4.28 -13.41
CA PRO A 26 -0.52 -4.69 -13.74
C PRO A 26 -0.40 -5.64 -14.93
N LEU A 27 -1.29 -6.61 -15.04
CA LEU A 27 -1.30 -7.61 -16.12
C LEU A 27 -1.54 -7.02 -17.53
N LEU A 28 -1.97 -5.79 -17.62
CA LEU A 28 -2.36 -5.10 -18.86
C LEU A 28 -1.49 -3.87 -19.14
N MET A 29 -0.39 -3.66 -18.40
CA MET A 29 0.41 -2.44 -18.51
C MET A 29 1.00 -2.19 -19.89
N HIS A 30 1.23 -3.22 -20.70
CA HIS A 30 1.70 -3.05 -22.08
C HIS A 30 0.66 -2.42 -23.04
N LEU A 31 -0.61 -2.31 -22.59
CA LEU A 31 -1.64 -1.56 -23.32
C LEU A 31 -1.60 -0.05 -23.04
N SER A 32 -0.82 0.41 -22.05
CA SER A 32 -0.63 1.82 -21.74
C SER A 32 0.57 2.43 -22.45
N PRO A 33 0.58 3.76 -22.68
CA PRO A 33 1.80 4.45 -23.09
C PRO A 33 2.87 4.34 -22.01
N PRO A 34 4.17 4.53 -22.37
CA PRO A 34 5.24 4.57 -21.40
C PRO A 34 5.06 5.67 -20.37
N ASP A 35 5.46 5.39 -19.12
CA ASP A 35 5.49 6.40 -18.08
C ASP A 35 6.73 7.30 -18.26
N THR A 36 6.52 8.61 -18.22
CA THR A 36 7.59 9.60 -18.39
C THR A 36 8.18 10.08 -17.06
N ASN A 37 7.53 9.75 -15.93
CA ASN A 37 8.04 10.11 -14.60
C ASN A 37 9.22 9.19 -14.21
N PRO A 38 10.44 9.74 -13.94
CA PRO A 38 11.59 8.93 -13.56
C PRO A 38 11.35 8.03 -12.33
N GLN A 39 10.54 8.48 -11.38
CA GLN A 39 10.21 7.71 -10.16
C GLN A 39 9.20 6.56 -10.42
N LEU A 40 8.69 6.42 -11.64
CA LEU A 40 7.71 5.40 -12.04
C LEU A 40 8.23 4.51 -13.19
N GLN A 41 9.53 4.58 -13.52
CA GLN A 41 10.13 3.81 -14.61
C GLN A 41 9.96 2.28 -14.48
N PHE A 42 9.76 1.78 -13.26
CA PHE A 42 9.47 0.37 -13.02
C PHE A 42 8.18 -0.11 -13.73
N TRP A 43 7.26 0.79 -14.07
CA TRP A 43 6.10 0.46 -14.90
C TRP A 43 6.49 0.17 -16.35
N ASN A 44 7.49 0.87 -16.88
CA ASN A 44 8.02 0.59 -18.22
C ASN A 44 8.71 -0.77 -18.25
N LEU A 45 9.48 -1.11 -17.22
CA LEU A 45 10.09 -2.43 -17.10
C LEU A 45 9.04 -3.55 -17.08
N LEU A 46 7.93 -3.36 -16.35
CA LEU A 46 6.82 -4.28 -16.38
C LEU A 46 6.18 -4.36 -17.77
N ARG A 47 5.90 -3.19 -18.37
CA ARG A 47 5.29 -3.08 -19.71
C ARG A 47 6.05 -3.88 -20.75
N ASP A 48 7.38 -3.78 -20.76
CA ASP A 48 8.24 -4.44 -21.74
C ASP A 48 8.32 -5.97 -21.52
N LYS A 49 8.20 -6.41 -20.27
CA LYS A 49 8.24 -7.84 -19.90
C LYS A 49 6.91 -8.58 -20.14
N LEU A 50 5.77 -7.89 -20.05
CA LEU A 50 4.45 -8.53 -20.07
C LEU A 50 4.10 -9.31 -21.32
N PRO A 51 4.47 -8.90 -22.56
CA PRO A 51 4.13 -9.65 -23.78
C PRO A 51 4.66 -11.09 -23.79
N GLU A 52 5.75 -11.36 -23.07
CA GLU A 52 6.31 -12.71 -22.94
C GLU A 52 5.58 -13.55 -21.88
N LEU A 53 4.88 -12.90 -20.94
CA LEU A 53 4.25 -13.53 -19.78
C LEU A 53 2.73 -13.70 -19.92
N VAL A 54 2.08 -12.81 -20.70
CA VAL A 54 0.61 -12.73 -20.75
C VAL A 54 0.14 -12.53 -22.19
N LYS A 55 -0.81 -13.35 -22.63
CA LYS A 55 -1.53 -13.18 -23.88
C LYS A 55 -2.95 -12.71 -23.60
N ILE A 56 -3.33 -11.55 -24.16
CA ILE A 56 -4.62 -10.91 -23.92
C ILE A 56 -5.58 -11.21 -25.06
N HIS A 57 -6.79 -11.61 -24.68
CA HIS A 57 -7.96 -11.73 -25.55
C HIS A 57 -9.04 -10.73 -25.12
N ARG A 58 -9.76 -10.18 -26.08
CA ARG A 58 -10.84 -9.24 -25.84
C ARG A 58 -12.19 -9.88 -26.17
N PHE A 59 -13.21 -9.50 -25.43
CA PHE A 59 -14.58 -9.94 -25.69
C PHE A 59 -15.60 -8.88 -25.27
N THR A 60 -16.77 -8.94 -25.87
CA THR A 60 -17.99 -8.19 -25.46
C THR A 60 -19.04 -9.15 -24.90
N ASN A 61 -19.20 -10.31 -25.53
CA ASN A 61 -20.08 -11.35 -25.01
C ASN A 61 -19.32 -12.35 -24.16
N LEU A 62 -19.78 -12.58 -22.92
CA LEU A 62 -19.14 -13.52 -21.99
C LEU A 62 -19.03 -14.95 -22.52
N ALA A 63 -19.91 -15.36 -23.45
CA ALA A 63 -19.81 -16.68 -24.09
C ALA A 63 -18.48 -16.89 -24.80
N ASP A 64 -17.88 -15.84 -25.32
CA ASP A 64 -16.62 -15.85 -26.09
C ASP A 64 -15.39 -15.77 -25.18
N ALA A 65 -15.58 -15.57 -23.87
CA ALA A 65 -14.48 -15.49 -22.92
C ALA A 65 -13.95 -16.89 -22.56
N GLY A 66 -12.64 -16.99 -22.40
CA GLY A 66 -11.99 -18.20 -21.90
C GLY A 66 -12.06 -18.34 -20.37
N LYS A 67 -11.15 -19.16 -19.82
CA LYS A 67 -11.17 -19.58 -18.42
C LYS A 67 -10.88 -18.45 -17.44
N ILE A 68 -9.91 -17.57 -17.74
CA ILE A 68 -9.41 -16.53 -16.84
C ILE A 68 -9.85 -15.16 -17.33
N VAL A 69 -10.74 -14.52 -16.59
CA VAL A 69 -11.26 -13.18 -16.90
C VAL A 69 -10.67 -12.17 -15.92
N VAL A 70 -10.08 -11.09 -16.44
CA VAL A 70 -9.44 -10.03 -15.64
C VAL A 70 -10.23 -8.74 -15.78
N THR A 71 -10.50 -8.05 -14.65
CA THR A 71 -11.03 -6.68 -14.70
C THR A 71 -9.94 -5.72 -15.21
N PRO A 72 -10.19 -4.91 -16.25
CA PRO A 72 -9.12 -4.18 -16.92
C PRO A 72 -8.49 -3.05 -16.11
N HIS A 73 -9.20 -2.49 -15.15
CA HIS A 73 -8.72 -1.39 -14.31
C HIS A 73 -8.89 -1.69 -12.82
N PHE A 74 -8.14 -0.95 -11.98
CA PHE A 74 -8.36 -0.98 -10.55
C PHE A 74 -9.79 -0.56 -10.20
N MET A 75 -10.39 -1.26 -9.25
CA MET A 75 -11.79 -1.02 -8.86
C MET A 75 -12.09 0.43 -8.48
N SER A 76 -11.13 1.17 -7.89
CA SER A 76 -11.29 2.58 -7.58
C SER A 76 -11.69 3.43 -8.78
N ASN A 77 -11.21 3.11 -9.99
CA ASN A 77 -11.53 3.86 -11.20
C ASN A 77 -13.05 3.79 -11.50
N TYR A 78 -13.65 2.61 -11.31
CA TYR A 78 -15.10 2.44 -11.52
C TYR A 78 -15.92 3.17 -10.45
N TYR A 79 -15.44 3.21 -9.19
CA TYR A 79 -16.09 3.96 -8.12
C TYR A 79 -16.04 5.47 -8.36
N ILE A 80 -14.90 6.01 -8.78
CA ILE A 80 -14.73 7.42 -9.14
C ILE A 80 -15.70 7.82 -10.26
N LEU A 81 -15.88 6.96 -11.26
CA LEU A 81 -16.76 7.16 -12.41
C LEU A 81 -18.22 6.76 -12.15
N LYS A 82 -18.56 6.33 -10.93
CA LYS A 82 -19.89 5.84 -10.54
C LYS A 82 -20.40 4.65 -11.39
N LYS A 83 -19.46 3.81 -11.86
CA LYS A 83 -19.72 2.58 -12.64
C LYS A 83 -19.63 1.29 -11.81
N GLU A 84 -19.62 1.40 -10.49
CA GLU A 84 -19.50 0.25 -9.57
C GLU A 84 -20.64 -0.77 -9.71
N ARG A 85 -21.85 -0.32 -10.08
CA ARG A 85 -22.99 -1.22 -10.30
C ARG A 85 -22.78 -2.12 -11.52
N GLU A 86 -22.28 -1.55 -12.62
CA GLU A 86 -21.96 -2.28 -13.86
C GLU A 86 -20.85 -3.29 -13.61
N LEU A 87 -19.76 -2.87 -12.98
CA LEU A 87 -18.66 -3.74 -12.61
C LEU A 87 -19.13 -4.90 -11.72
N ASN A 88 -19.92 -4.62 -10.69
CA ASN A 88 -20.39 -5.65 -9.77
C ASN A 88 -21.38 -6.62 -10.43
N LYS A 89 -22.20 -6.17 -11.39
CA LYS A 89 -23.04 -7.04 -12.21
C LYS A 89 -22.19 -7.96 -13.07
N PHE A 90 -21.16 -7.41 -13.71
CA PHE A 90 -20.21 -8.19 -14.52
C PHE A 90 -19.48 -9.24 -13.68
N ARG A 91 -18.90 -8.86 -12.54
CA ARG A 91 -18.19 -9.78 -11.63
C ARG A 91 -19.05 -10.98 -11.24
N ARG A 92 -20.30 -10.73 -10.82
CA ARG A 92 -21.25 -11.82 -10.49
C ARG A 92 -21.56 -12.71 -11.69
N LYS A 93 -21.72 -12.13 -12.89
CA LYS A 93 -21.97 -12.88 -14.12
C LYS A 93 -20.79 -13.80 -14.47
N VAL A 94 -19.55 -13.32 -14.32
CA VAL A 94 -18.34 -14.12 -14.56
C VAL A 94 -18.28 -15.28 -13.57
N LEU A 95 -18.43 -15.02 -12.28
CA LEU A 95 -18.37 -16.05 -11.24
C LEU A 95 -19.46 -17.11 -11.40
N SER A 96 -20.68 -16.73 -11.78
CA SER A 96 -21.77 -17.69 -12.04
C SER A 96 -21.54 -18.56 -13.27
N SER A 97 -20.64 -18.15 -14.17
CA SER A 97 -20.26 -18.92 -15.36
C SER A 97 -19.12 -19.91 -15.14
N LYS A 98 -18.72 -20.15 -13.89
CA LYS A 98 -17.61 -21.03 -13.49
C LYS A 98 -16.24 -20.64 -14.08
N ARG A 99 -16.06 -19.39 -14.46
CA ARG A 99 -14.77 -18.82 -14.88
C ARG A 99 -14.01 -18.27 -13.68
N THR A 100 -12.70 -18.29 -13.77
CA THR A 100 -11.84 -17.62 -12.79
C THR A 100 -11.88 -16.11 -13.04
N LEU A 101 -12.32 -15.36 -12.03
CA LEU A 101 -12.31 -13.90 -12.07
C LEU A 101 -11.12 -13.37 -11.28
N VAL A 102 -10.33 -12.50 -11.91
CA VAL A 102 -9.20 -11.80 -11.29
C VAL A 102 -9.51 -10.30 -11.23
N THR A 103 -9.42 -9.74 -10.03
CA THR A 103 -9.72 -8.32 -9.79
C THR A 103 -8.63 -7.67 -8.96
N PHE A 104 -8.35 -6.40 -9.27
CA PHE A 104 -7.39 -5.57 -8.54
C PHE A 104 -8.08 -4.39 -7.86
N ALA A 105 -7.77 -4.19 -6.58
CA ALA A 105 -8.33 -3.12 -5.77
C ALA A 105 -7.25 -2.32 -5.05
N ASN A 106 -7.44 -1.00 -5.02
CA ASN A 106 -6.60 -0.06 -4.30
C ASN A 106 -7.41 0.85 -3.37
N CYS A 107 -8.61 0.42 -2.99
CA CYS A 107 -9.53 1.16 -2.12
C CYS A 107 -10.29 0.21 -1.18
N LEU A 108 -10.77 0.75 -0.06
CA LEU A 108 -11.50 0.00 0.99
C LEU A 108 -12.92 -0.39 0.61
N GLU A 109 -13.55 0.37 -0.27
CA GLU A 109 -14.91 0.09 -0.74
C GLU A 109 -14.99 -1.22 -1.50
N CYS A 110 -13.85 -1.66 -2.01
CA CYS A 110 -13.74 -2.83 -2.85
C CYS A 110 -13.69 -4.11 -2.02
N GLN A 111 -14.62 -5.02 -2.29
CA GLN A 111 -14.77 -6.28 -1.57
C GLN A 111 -14.61 -7.45 -2.53
N PRO A 112 -13.93 -8.54 -2.14
CA PRO A 112 -13.95 -9.78 -2.90
C PRO A 112 -15.34 -10.42 -2.86
N TYR A 113 -15.70 -11.08 -3.93
CA TYR A 113 -16.76 -12.09 -3.92
C TYR A 113 -16.18 -13.48 -3.63
N PRO A 114 -16.97 -14.41 -3.05
CA PRO A 114 -16.53 -15.79 -2.91
C PRO A 114 -16.11 -16.39 -4.27
N GLY A 115 -14.93 -17.03 -4.30
CA GLY A 115 -14.37 -17.63 -5.51
C GLY A 115 -13.63 -16.67 -6.46
N GLU A 116 -13.49 -15.40 -6.10
CA GLU A 116 -12.72 -14.41 -6.86
C GLU A 116 -11.27 -14.37 -6.39
N ILE A 117 -10.33 -14.31 -7.33
CA ILE A 117 -8.92 -13.96 -7.04
C ILE A 117 -8.84 -12.45 -6.92
N PHE A 118 -8.71 -11.96 -5.70
CA PHE A 118 -8.84 -10.54 -5.40
C PHE A 118 -7.54 -9.98 -4.82
N PHE A 119 -6.81 -9.25 -5.65
CA PHE A 119 -5.59 -8.55 -5.25
C PHE A 119 -5.90 -7.16 -4.69
N ALA A 120 -5.41 -6.85 -3.49
CA ALA A 120 -5.67 -5.55 -2.86
C ALA A 120 -4.47 -4.97 -2.13
N SER A 121 -4.29 -3.65 -2.21
CA SER A 121 -3.27 -2.92 -1.45
C SER A 121 -3.72 -2.57 -0.02
N ALA A 122 -5.03 -2.52 0.22
CA ALA A 122 -5.63 -2.27 1.54
C ALA A 122 -6.26 -3.55 2.09
N THR A 123 -5.47 -4.39 2.74
CA THR A 123 -5.86 -5.72 3.21
C THR A 123 -5.94 -5.80 4.73
N TYR A 124 -6.65 -6.82 5.23
CA TYR A 124 -6.79 -7.12 6.66
C TYR A 124 -6.66 -8.62 6.91
N ARG A 125 -5.93 -9.01 7.99
CA ARG A 125 -5.72 -10.43 8.34
C ARG A 125 -6.97 -11.15 8.81
N ASP A 126 -7.85 -10.45 9.54
CA ASP A 126 -9.01 -11.06 10.22
C ASP A 126 -10.25 -11.20 9.34
N LYS A 127 -10.14 -10.97 8.03
CA LYS A 127 -11.29 -11.06 7.14
C LYS A 127 -11.54 -12.49 6.66
N LYS A 128 -12.80 -12.90 6.72
CA LYS A 128 -13.25 -14.21 6.26
C LYS A 128 -12.98 -14.44 4.77
N GLU A 129 -13.10 -13.38 3.99
CA GLU A 129 -12.79 -13.36 2.56
C GLU A 129 -11.40 -12.78 2.38
N LYS A 130 -10.45 -13.63 2.02
CA LYS A 130 -9.05 -13.27 1.91
C LYS A 130 -8.79 -12.48 0.64
N SER A 131 -8.45 -11.21 0.80
CA SER A 131 -7.77 -10.46 -0.25
C SER A 131 -6.29 -10.81 -0.27
N ILE A 132 -5.72 -10.99 -1.46
CA ILE A 132 -4.29 -11.24 -1.64
C ILE A 132 -3.57 -9.89 -1.58
N PRO A 133 -2.63 -9.70 -0.65
CA PRO A 133 -1.96 -8.41 -0.50
C PRO A 133 -1.02 -8.14 -1.67
N ILE A 134 -1.16 -6.95 -2.24
CA ILE A 134 -0.22 -6.39 -3.22
C ILE A 134 0.39 -5.10 -2.68
N PRO A 135 1.61 -4.73 -3.13
CA PRO A 135 2.20 -3.43 -2.80
C PRO A 135 1.34 -2.28 -3.35
N PRO A 136 1.25 -1.16 -2.65
CA PRO A 136 0.74 0.07 -3.23
C PRO A 136 1.84 0.69 -4.11
N TRP A 137 2.05 0.21 -5.32
CA TRP A 137 3.11 0.68 -6.21
C TRP A 137 3.13 2.19 -6.37
N ILE A 138 4.12 2.77 -5.71
CA ILE A 138 4.32 4.21 -5.57
C ILE A 138 5.69 4.59 -6.12
N PHE A 139 6.16 5.80 -5.81
CA PHE A 139 7.43 6.32 -6.29
C PHE A 139 8.63 5.54 -5.73
N ASP A 140 9.58 5.23 -6.60
CA ASP A 140 10.93 4.86 -6.19
C ASP A 140 11.74 6.13 -5.96
N LEU A 141 12.15 6.35 -4.71
CA LEU A 141 12.96 7.53 -4.34
C LEU A 141 14.45 7.35 -4.69
N GLY A 142 14.82 6.16 -5.14
CA GLY A 142 16.21 5.75 -5.33
C GLY A 142 16.91 5.46 -3.99
N GLU A 143 17.84 4.53 -4.01
CA GLU A 143 18.66 4.24 -2.84
C GLU A 143 19.46 5.48 -2.42
N LYS A 144 19.36 5.84 -1.14
CA LYS A 144 20.07 6.98 -0.59
C LYS A 144 21.39 6.55 0.03
N VAL A 145 22.35 7.46 0.03
CA VAL A 145 23.68 7.23 0.62
C VAL A 145 23.56 6.57 2.00
N ASN A 146 24.46 5.62 2.27
CA ASN A 146 24.51 4.92 3.54
C ASN A 146 24.55 5.91 4.71
N MET A 147 23.54 5.82 5.57
CA MET A 147 23.49 6.57 6.81
C MET A 147 24.26 5.77 7.87
N PRO A 148 25.21 6.36 8.59
CA PRO A 148 25.84 5.67 9.72
C PRO A 148 24.82 5.47 10.84
N LYS A 149 24.98 4.39 11.60
CA LYS A 149 24.19 4.17 12.81
C LYS A 149 24.51 5.26 13.83
N SER A 150 23.50 5.96 14.31
CA SER A 150 23.63 6.98 15.35
C SER A 150 23.52 6.34 16.74
N SER A 151 24.11 6.94 17.78
CA SER A 151 23.96 6.46 19.16
C SER A 151 22.53 6.53 19.69
N ILE A 152 21.71 7.43 19.15
CA ILE A 152 20.29 7.59 19.49
C ILE A 152 19.49 7.46 18.19
N PRO A 153 18.45 6.59 18.13
CA PRO A 153 17.64 6.43 16.93
C PRO A 153 16.97 7.74 16.50
N THR A 154 17.06 8.07 15.21
CA THR A 154 16.38 9.23 14.61
C THR A 154 15.11 8.77 13.88
N VAL A 155 13.95 9.36 14.21
CA VAL A 155 12.64 8.97 13.68
C VAL A 155 11.99 10.11 12.91
N GLY A 156 11.77 9.90 11.61
CA GLY A 156 11.12 10.85 10.72
C GLY A 156 9.62 10.61 10.54
N PHE A 157 8.89 11.69 10.28
CA PHE A 157 7.53 11.66 9.76
C PHE A 157 7.17 12.98 9.10
N VAL A 158 6.54 12.90 7.93
CA VAL A 158 5.86 14.05 7.30
C VAL A 158 4.47 13.60 6.86
N GLY A 159 3.45 14.29 7.27
CA GLY A 159 2.10 13.93 6.83
C GLY A 159 0.98 14.76 7.44
N ASN A 160 -0.20 14.62 6.83
CA ASN A 160 -1.38 15.32 7.28
C ASN A 160 -1.98 14.66 8.53
N VAL A 161 -2.11 15.44 9.58
CA VAL A 161 -2.70 15.07 10.88
C VAL A 161 -3.90 15.94 11.27
N GLU A 162 -4.27 16.90 10.39
CA GLU A 162 -5.37 17.83 10.67
C GLU A 162 -6.73 17.14 10.62
N TYR A 163 -7.61 17.51 11.53
CA TYR A 163 -8.99 17.04 11.51
C TYR A 163 -9.79 17.63 10.33
N PRO A 164 -10.73 16.88 9.73
CA PRO A 164 -11.44 17.27 8.51
C PRO A 164 -12.31 18.52 8.62
N SER A 165 -12.64 19.00 9.85
CA SER A 165 -13.38 20.24 10.04
C SER A 165 -13.02 20.94 11.33
N ARG A 166 -13.16 22.30 11.37
CA ARG A 166 -12.91 23.12 12.57
C ARG A 166 -13.79 22.71 13.75
N ILE A 167 -15.06 22.37 13.52
CA ILE A 167 -16.01 21.95 14.55
C ILE A 167 -15.57 20.61 15.15
N ASN A 168 -15.20 19.65 14.31
CA ASN A 168 -14.69 18.37 14.79
C ASN A 168 -13.37 18.51 15.54
N SER A 169 -12.51 19.45 15.15
CA SER A 169 -11.24 19.70 15.84
C SER A 169 -11.45 20.26 17.25
N LEU A 170 -12.44 21.15 17.45
CA LEU A 170 -12.77 21.69 18.76
C LEU A 170 -13.39 20.60 19.65
N ILE A 171 -14.39 19.88 19.18
CA ILE A 171 -15.02 18.78 19.92
C ILE A 171 -13.96 17.73 20.30
N LEU A 172 -13.05 17.37 19.38
CA LEU A 172 -12.02 16.37 19.63
C LEU A 172 -10.90 16.84 20.56
N ARG A 173 -10.63 18.16 20.65
CA ARG A 173 -9.71 18.72 21.64
C ARG A 173 -10.27 18.61 23.06
N TYR A 174 -11.58 18.72 23.21
CA TYR A 174 -12.24 18.63 24.53
C TYR A 174 -12.60 17.19 24.92
N ILE A 175 -12.81 16.31 23.97
CA ILE A 175 -13.05 14.89 24.25
C ILE A 175 -11.67 14.21 24.37
N LYS A 176 -11.20 14.00 25.59
CA LYS A 176 -10.08 13.09 25.87
C LYS A 176 -10.57 11.66 25.60
N PHE A 177 -10.40 11.22 24.35
CA PHE A 177 -10.63 9.82 24.04
C PHE A 177 -9.67 8.96 24.86
N SER A 178 -10.22 8.05 25.67
CA SER A 178 -9.39 7.05 26.33
C SER A 178 -8.71 6.18 25.27
N ASP A 179 -7.55 5.63 25.61
CA ASP A 179 -6.82 4.73 24.71
C ASP A 179 -7.69 3.54 24.26
N SER A 180 -8.51 3.02 25.17
CA SER A 180 -9.49 1.97 24.87
C SER A 180 -10.51 2.39 23.82
N MET A 181 -10.96 3.64 23.84
CA MET A 181 -11.94 4.16 22.90
C MET A 181 -11.32 4.41 21.53
N ILE A 182 -10.07 4.91 21.47
CA ILE A 182 -9.35 5.04 20.20
C ILE A 182 -9.06 3.66 19.60
N ASN A 183 -8.68 2.69 20.41
CA ASN A 183 -8.47 1.30 19.99
C ASN A 183 -9.77 0.66 19.49
N TRP A 184 -10.89 0.90 20.17
CA TRP A 184 -12.21 0.43 19.75
C TRP A 184 -12.66 1.09 18.44
N MET A 185 -12.47 2.42 18.30
CA MET A 185 -12.77 3.15 17.05
C MET A 185 -11.88 2.69 15.89
N ALA A 186 -10.60 2.47 16.15
CA ALA A 186 -9.68 1.90 15.18
C ALA A 186 -10.11 0.47 14.80
N GLY A 187 -10.48 -0.36 15.79
CA GLY A 187 -11.04 -1.71 15.56
C GLY A 187 -12.33 -1.69 14.76
N SER A 188 -13.24 -0.75 15.02
CA SER A 188 -14.49 -0.61 14.27
C SER A 188 -14.25 -0.11 12.82
N LEU A 189 -13.19 0.68 12.59
CA LEU A 189 -12.70 0.99 11.23
C LEU A 189 -12.23 -0.24 10.48
N PHE A 190 -11.57 -1.15 11.20
CA PHE A 190 -11.03 -2.36 10.61
C PHE A 190 -12.12 -3.36 10.26
N VAL A 191 -13.28 -3.25 10.90
CA VAL A 191 -14.41 -4.17 10.73
C VAL A 191 -15.55 -3.58 9.90
N ASN A 192 -15.86 -2.28 10.07
CA ASN A 192 -17.06 -1.66 9.49
C ASN A 192 -16.74 -0.88 8.21
N ARG A 193 -16.94 -1.51 7.06
CA ARG A 193 -16.70 -0.97 5.71
C ARG A 193 -17.74 0.07 5.28
N ASN A 194 -18.87 0.18 5.98
CA ASN A 194 -19.95 1.09 5.66
C ASN A 194 -19.76 2.51 6.20
N LEU A 195 -18.61 2.79 6.83
CA LEU A 195 -18.27 4.14 7.25
C LEU A 195 -18.02 5.02 6.04
N ASN A 196 -18.71 6.17 5.98
CA ASN A 196 -18.46 7.14 4.93
C ASN A 196 -17.01 7.70 4.99
N LEU A 197 -16.53 8.24 3.87
CA LEU A 197 -15.15 8.73 3.73
C LEU A 197 -14.77 9.74 4.84
N GLY A 198 -15.69 10.61 5.26
CA GLY A 198 -15.45 11.59 6.32
C GLY A 198 -15.13 10.95 7.67
N ARG A 199 -15.89 9.91 8.06
CA ARG A 199 -15.64 9.17 9.31
C ARG A 199 -14.32 8.39 9.24
N ARG A 200 -14.01 7.77 8.11
CA ARG A 200 -12.74 7.09 7.90
C ARG A 200 -11.54 8.05 8.05
N ARG A 201 -11.61 9.20 7.41
CA ARG A 201 -10.59 10.26 7.52
C ARG A 201 -10.42 10.72 8.96
N LEU A 202 -11.52 10.95 9.67
CA LEU A 202 -11.47 11.37 11.07
C LEU A 202 -10.72 10.37 11.95
N ILE A 203 -11.08 9.09 11.86
CA ILE A 203 -10.45 8.06 12.68
C ILE A 203 -8.98 7.85 12.28
N ALA A 204 -8.66 7.92 10.98
CA ALA A 204 -7.28 7.87 10.51
C ALA A 204 -6.43 9.01 11.10
N ARG A 205 -6.99 10.22 11.22
CA ARG A 205 -6.30 11.37 11.86
C ARG A 205 -6.10 11.16 13.36
N LEU A 206 -7.11 10.64 14.07
CA LEU A 206 -7.00 10.29 15.48
C LEU A 206 -5.89 9.26 15.73
N VAL A 207 -5.87 8.19 14.93
CA VAL A 207 -4.83 7.15 14.98
C VAL A 207 -3.45 7.77 14.78
N ARG A 208 -3.26 8.59 13.73
CA ARG A 208 -1.99 9.25 13.47
C ARG A 208 -1.54 10.17 14.58
N GLN A 209 -2.44 11.01 15.11
CA GLN A 209 -2.10 11.89 16.23
C GLN A 209 -1.70 11.11 17.46
N LYS A 210 -2.39 10.01 17.80
CA LYS A 210 -1.98 9.14 18.88
C LYS A 210 -0.54 8.65 18.69
N ILE A 211 -0.22 8.09 17.50
CA ILE A 211 1.12 7.58 17.21
C ILE A 211 2.18 8.68 17.37
N ILE A 212 1.96 9.86 16.77
CA ILE A 212 2.87 11.00 16.83
C ILE A 212 3.09 11.47 18.27
N ASN A 213 2.01 11.52 19.07
CA ASN A 213 2.11 11.90 20.47
C ASN A 213 2.92 10.89 21.29
N GLU A 214 2.81 9.59 21.01
CA GLU A 214 3.63 8.59 21.70
C GLU A 214 5.10 8.67 21.29
N VAL A 215 5.41 8.93 20.01
CA VAL A 215 6.80 9.17 19.57
C VAL A 215 7.38 10.42 20.27
N ARG A 216 6.62 11.50 20.43
CA ARG A 216 7.06 12.72 21.16
C ARG A 216 7.35 12.49 22.62
N LYS A 217 6.65 11.57 23.28
CA LYS A 217 6.89 11.21 24.69
C LYS A 217 8.14 10.36 24.88
N ALA A 218 8.58 9.66 23.84
CA ALA A 218 9.72 8.76 23.90
C ALA A 218 11.02 9.56 24.02
N LYS A 219 11.63 9.57 25.23
CA LYS A 219 12.85 10.34 25.53
C LYS A 219 14.14 9.71 24.96
N ASN A 220 14.06 8.46 24.58
CA ASN A 220 15.15 7.67 24.01
C ASN A 220 15.29 7.82 22.48
N LEU A 221 14.47 8.66 21.84
CA LEU A 221 14.46 8.91 20.41
C LEU A 221 14.74 10.39 20.10
N LYS A 222 15.40 10.65 18.95
CA LYS A 222 15.36 11.97 18.29
C LYS A 222 14.31 11.93 17.21
N SER A 223 13.30 12.81 17.26
CA SER A 223 12.20 12.80 16.30
C SER A 223 12.14 14.07 15.45
N SER A 224 11.95 13.89 14.12
CA SER A 224 11.71 14.94 13.14
C SER A 224 10.31 14.78 12.56
N LEU A 225 9.31 15.37 13.24
CA LEU A 225 7.89 15.19 12.95
C LEU A 225 7.31 16.45 12.32
N ILE A 226 7.03 16.41 11.02
CA ILE A 226 6.46 17.51 10.24
C ILE A 226 4.97 17.25 10.02
N GLU A 227 4.16 17.95 10.79
CA GLU A 227 2.71 17.86 10.70
C GLU A 227 2.16 18.84 9.69
N ARG A 228 1.48 18.31 8.68
CA ARG A 228 0.86 19.12 7.62
C ARG A 228 -0.64 19.30 7.87
N LYS A 229 -1.16 20.36 7.27
CA LYS A 229 -2.57 20.73 7.26
C LYS A 229 -3.09 20.84 5.84
N GLY A 230 -4.41 20.72 5.69
CA GLY A 230 -5.07 20.85 4.41
C GLY A 230 -4.95 19.62 3.49
N ASP A 231 -5.41 19.78 2.26
CA ASP A 231 -5.36 18.73 1.24
C ASP A 231 -4.18 18.96 0.29
N PHE A 232 -3.22 18.05 0.31
CA PHE A 232 -2.05 18.09 -0.59
C PHE A 232 -2.44 18.19 -2.06
N PHE A 233 -3.51 17.49 -2.48
CA PHE A 233 -3.90 17.44 -3.89
C PHE A 233 -4.45 18.76 -4.41
N SER A 234 -4.97 19.62 -3.53
CA SER A 234 -5.49 20.95 -3.88
C SER A 234 -4.43 22.06 -3.93
N LEU A 235 -3.19 21.77 -3.53
CA LEU A 235 -2.11 22.76 -3.51
C LEU A 235 -1.63 23.14 -4.92
N PRO A 236 -1.12 24.36 -5.13
CA PRO A 236 -0.39 24.72 -6.34
C PRO A 236 0.82 23.82 -6.58
N LEU A 237 1.23 23.67 -7.85
CA LEU A 237 2.32 22.76 -8.24
C LEU A 237 3.64 23.06 -7.53
N GLU A 238 4.00 24.32 -7.41
CA GLU A 238 5.21 24.76 -6.70
C GLU A 238 5.22 24.33 -5.25
N GLU A 239 4.11 24.52 -4.55
CA GLU A 239 3.96 24.09 -3.15
C GLU A 239 3.97 22.58 -3.00
N LYS A 240 3.35 21.85 -3.94
CA LYS A 240 3.45 20.37 -4.00
C LYS A 240 4.89 19.92 -4.12
N ASN A 241 5.66 20.54 -5.01
CA ASN A 241 7.07 20.20 -5.24
C ASN A 241 7.91 20.51 -3.99
N ARG A 242 7.71 21.66 -3.36
CA ARG A 242 8.37 22.03 -2.10
C ARG A 242 8.06 21.03 -1.00
N GLN A 243 6.78 20.68 -0.82
CA GLN A 243 6.38 19.72 0.20
C GLN A 243 6.87 18.29 -0.11
N ARG A 244 7.00 17.94 -1.37
CA ARG A 244 7.59 16.66 -1.78
C ARG A 244 9.08 16.59 -1.47
N ALA A 245 9.82 17.67 -1.74
CA ALA A 245 11.24 17.76 -1.42
C ALA A 245 11.48 17.66 0.09
N GLU A 246 10.73 18.39 0.91
CA GLU A 246 10.79 18.32 2.38
C GLU A 246 10.46 16.89 2.92
N TYR A 247 9.51 16.22 2.29
CA TYR A 247 9.17 14.83 2.62
C TYR A 247 10.32 13.86 2.34
N ILE A 248 10.95 13.99 1.18
CA ILE A 248 12.09 13.16 0.78
C ILE A 248 13.29 13.43 1.70
N GLU A 249 13.59 14.69 1.95
CA GLU A 249 14.66 15.10 2.87
C GLU A 249 14.46 14.56 4.29
N ASN A 250 13.21 14.55 4.78
CA ASN A 250 12.91 13.96 6.08
C ASN A 250 13.20 12.47 6.12
N ILE A 251 12.89 11.70 5.05
CA ILE A 251 13.24 10.29 4.94
C ILE A 251 14.77 10.12 4.88
N GLU A 252 15.46 10.94 4.11
CA GLU A 252 16.92 10.86 3.94
C GLU A 252 17.68 11.10 5.25
N ASN A 253 17.21 12.05 6.07
CA ASN A 253 17.86 12.49 7.29
C ASN A 253 17.51 11.67 8.53
N ASN A 254 16.63 10.68 8.44
CA ASN A 254 16.24 9.84 9.56
C ASN A 254 16.48 8.36 9.27
N ALA A 255 17.10 7.66 10.24
CA ALA A 255 17.34 6.23 10.16
C ALA A 255 16.03 5.42 10.09
N TYR A 256 15.06 5.87 10.86
CA TYR A 256 13.74 5.28 10.98
C TYR A 256 12.67 6.27 10.47
N THR A 257 11.65 5.77 9.80
CA THR A 257 10.52 6.62 9.36
C THR A 257 9.20 5.93 9.67
N LEU A 258 8.26 6.68 10.26
CA LEU A 258 6.93 6.16 10.60
C LEU A 258 6.16 5.77 9.33
N ALA A 259 5.80 4.52 9.22
CA ALA A 259 4.97 3.96 8.17
C ALA A 259 3.61 3.56 8.76
N MET A 260 2.66 4.48 8.71
CA MET A 260 1.32 4.30 9.27
C MET A 260 0.24 4.38 8.18
N ARG A 261 -0.90 3.78 8.46
CA ARG A 261 -2.03 3.76 7.54
C ARG A 261 -2.50 5.15 7.09
N GLY A 262 -3.04 5.19 5.86
CA GLY A 262 -3.81 6.31 5.33
C GLY A 262 -5.26 6.33 5.81
N ASP A 263 -6.15 6.87 4.97
CA ASP A 263 -7.60 6.84 5.19
C ASP A 263 -8.13 5.39 5.08
N ASP A 264 -7.41 4.52 4.39
CA ASP A 264 -7.60 3.08 4.35
C ASP A 264 -6.39 2.33 4.97
N ASN A 265 -6.39 0.99 4.95
CA ASN A 265 -5.28 0.19 5.45
C ASN A 265 -4.10 0.09 4.46
N GLY A 266 -4.06 0.95 3.45
CA GLY A 266 -2.89 1.16 2.59
C GLY A 266 -1.84 2.03 3.29
N CYS A 267 -0.58 1.70 3.11
CA CYS A 267 0.53 2.47 3.65
C CYS A 267 1.54 2.76 2.54
N TYR A 268 1.44 3.94 1.93
CA TYR A 268 2.37 4.37 0.88
C TYR A 268 3.77 4.61 1.44
N HIS A 269 3.86 5.23 2.62
CA HIS A 269 5.14 5.52 3.28
C HIS A 269 6.02 4.28 3.46
N LEU A 270 5.42 3.10 3.69
CA LEU A 270 6.17 1.85 3.84
C LEU A 270 7.09 1.58 2.64
N GLY A 271 6.54 1.64 1.43
CA GLY A 271 7.32 1.44 0.21
C GLY A 271 8.31 2.57 -0.06
N GLU A 272 7.93 3.85 0.17
CA GLU A 272 8.81 4.99 -0.07
C GLU A 272 10.03 4.98 0.86
N VAL A 273 9.86 4.61 2.12
CA VAL A 273 10.95 4.44 3.10
C VAL A 273 11.90 3.33 2.68
N MET A 274 11.34 2.18 2.28
CA MET A 274 12.12 1.03 1.80
C MET A 274 12.88 1.39 0.52
N SER A 275 12.27 2.14 -0.42
CA SER A 275 12.91 2.54 -1.67
C SER A 275 14.14 3.42 -1.44
N ALA A 276 14.15 4.20 -0.35
CA ALA A 276 15.29 5.00 0.07
C ALA A 276 16.34 4.21 0.89
N GLY A 277 16.15 2.91 1.12
CA GLY A 277 17.03 2.12 1.97
C GLY A 277 17.02 2.55 3.44
N ARG A 278 15.87 3.05 3.93
CA ARG A 278 15.68 3.41 5.35
C ARG A 278 14.84 2.36 6.05
N ILE A 279 14.85 2.36 7.37
CA ILE A 279 14.14 1.37 8.20
C ILE A 279 12.73 1.86 8.49
N PRO A 280 11.68 1.18 7.99
CA PRO A 280 10.31 1.54 8.32
C PRO A 280 9.99 1.21 9.79
N VAL A 281 9.28 2.12 10.47
CA VAL A 281 8.55 1.81 11.70
C VAL A 281 7.08 1.60 11.30
N PHE A 282 6.75 0.36 11.04
CA PHE A 282 5.42 -0.02 10.57
C PHE A 282 4.44 -0.18 11.73
N ILE A 283 3.42 0.68 11.75
CA ILE A 283 2.36 0.58 12.74
C ILE A 283 1.30 -0.38 12.22
N ASP A 284 1.29 -1.56 12.82
CA ASP A 284 0.40 -2.63 12.40
C ASP A 284 -1.03 -2.42 12.90
N THR A 285 -1.90 -2.11 11.97
CA THR A 285 -3.35 -1.96 12.14
C THR A 285 -4.09 -3.17 11.57
N ASN A 286 -3.60 -4.37 11.85
CA ASN A 286 -4.13 -5.64 11.35
C ASN A 286 -4.03 -5.77 9.81
N LYS A 287 -2.93 -5.28 9.22
CA LYS A 287 -2.69 -5.34 7.79
C LYS A 287 -2.04 -6.66 7.39
N SER A 288 -2.55 -7.30 6.32
CA SER A 288 -1.80 -8.33 5.61
C SER A 288 -0.76 -7.65 4.72
N LEU A 289 0.50 -7.96 4.94
CA LEU A 289 1.60 -7.51 4.09
C LEU A 289 1.89 -8.54 2.98
N PRO A 290 2.40 -8.12 1.80
CA PRO A 290 2.86 -9.04 0.79
C PRO A 290 3.97 -9.95 1.34
N GLU A 291 3.97 -11.20 0.91
CA GLU A 291 5.03 -12.15 1.25
C GLU A 291 6.30 -11.83 0.45
N LEU A 292 7.45 -11.90 1.13
CA LEU A 292 8.76 -11.68 0.56
C LEU A 292 9.50 -13.01 0.42
N ARG A 293 10.30 -13.16 -0.65
CA ARG A 293 11.11 -14.37 -0.86
C ARG A 293 12.38 -14.30 -0.03
N GLY A 294 12.57 -15.29 0.86
CA GLY A 294 13.80 -15.46 1.63
C GLY A 294 14.04 -14.44 2.74
N MET A 295 13.06 -13.60 3.09
CA MET A 295 13.16 -12.64 4.19
C MET A 295 11.82 -12.41 4.88
N LYS A 296 11.87 -11.99 6.14
CA LYS A 296 10.68 -11.58 6.92
C LYS A 296 10.68 -10.06 7.05
N TRP A 297 9.50 -9.49 7.28
CA TRP A 297 9.34 -8.05 7.49
C TRP A 297 10.13 -7.56 8.71
N GLU A 298 10.21 -8.37 9.74
CA GLU A 298 10.94 -8.09 10.98
C GLU A 298 12.47 -8.06 10.80
N ASP A 299 13.01 -8.59 9.69
CA ASP A 299 14.45 -8.56 9.40
C ASP A 299 14.96 -7.14 9.06
N PHE A 300 14.07 -6.21 8.68
CA PHE A 300 14.42 -4.86 8.25
C PHE A 300 13.39 -3.78 8.63
N CYS A 301 12.38 -4.12 9.38
CA CYS A 301 11.26 -3.24 9.71
C CYS A 301 10.92 -3.38 11.20
N VAL A 302 10.79 -2.25 11.89
CA VAL A 302 10.26 -2.24 13.27
C VAL A 302 8.74 -2.37 13.19
N VAL A 303 8.20 -3.54 13.53
CA VAL A 303 6.76 -3.79 13.51
C VAL A 303 6.16 -3.51 14.89
N VAL A 304 5.29 -2.50 14.98
CA VAL A 304 4.65 -2.08 16.23
C VAL A 304 3.15 -2.33 16.14
N PRO A 305 2.59 -3.26 16.93
CA PRO A 305 1.14 -3.42 17.04
C PRO A 305 0.47 -2.12 17.49
N PHE A 306 -0.62 -1.70 16.85
CA PHE A 306 -1.29 -0.45 17.23
C PHE A 306 -1.76 -0.44 18.69
N SER A 307 -2.12 -1.59 19.25
CA SER A 307 -2.46 -1.75 20.68
C SER A 307 -1.30 -1.41 21.62
N GLU A 308 -0.05 -1.56 21.14
CA GLU A 308 1.17 -1.32 21.90
C GLU A 308 1.92 -0.04 21.50
N VAL A 309 1.25 0.84 20.75
CA VAL A 309 1.89 2.07 20.24
C VAL A 309 2.41 2.99 21.36
N HIS A 310 1.90 2.86 22.57
CA HIS A 310 2.42 3.57 23.76
C HIS A 310 3.85 3.17 24.13
N ARG A 311 4.33 2.03 23.62
CA ARG A 311 5.70 1.51 23.79
C ARG A 311 6.56 1.69 22.54
N ILE A 312 6.14 2.53 21.59
CA ILE A 312 6.84 2.68 20.30
C ILE A 312 8.33 3.03 20.47
N GLY A 313 8.66 3.82 21.50
CA GLY A 313 10.06 4.13 21.83
C GLY A 313 10.86 2.90 22.21
N ASP A 314 10.27 1.96 22.98
CA ASP A 314 10.91 0.72 23.40
C ASP A 314 11.15 -0.20 22.20
N TYR A 315 10.15 -0.33 21.29
CA TYR A 315 10.29 -1.13 20.07
C TYR A 315 11.45 -0.65 19.20
N ILE A 316 11.53 0.65 18.95
CA ILE A 316 12.57 1.25 18.12
C ILE A 316 13.93 1.11 18.78
N GLN A 317 14.03 1.41 20.10
CA GLN A 317 15.28 1.32 20.84
C GLN A 317 15.79 -0.12 20.90
N THR A 318 14.91 -1.10 21.23
CA THR A 318 15.29 -2.51 21.29
C THR A 318 15.83 -3.00 19.94
N PHE A 319 15.16 -2.65 18.85
CA PHE A 319 15.61 -2.99 17.50
C PHE A 319 16.97 -2.35 17.20
N HIS A 320 17.15 -1.08 17.56
CA HIS A 320 18.39 -0.33 17.32
C HIS A 320 19.58 -0.88 18.12
N ASP A 321 19.38 -1.22 19.38
CA ASP A 321 20.44 -1.66 20.29
C ASP A 321 20.97 -3.07 19.95
N GLN A 322 20.15 -3.88 19.27
CA GLN A 322 20.53 -5.22 18.81
C GLN A 322 21.47 -5.21 17.59
N LEU A 323 21.63 -4.06 16.91
CA LEU A 323 22.40 -3.96 15.69
C LEU A 323 23.81 -3.41 15.97
N SER A 324 24.85 -4.03 15.41
CA SER A 324 26.13 -3.37 15.20
C SER A 324 26.03 -2.32 14.09
N ASP A 325 27.08 -1.55 13.82
CA ASP A 325 27.10 -0.62 12.69
C ASP A 325 27.01 -1.35 11.34
N GLU A 326 27.65 -2.51 11.24
CA GLU A 326 27.60 -3.38 10.06
C GLU A 326 26.19 -3.99 9.86
N ASP A 327 25.57 -4.48 10.96
CA ASP A 327 24.21 -5.03 10.91
C ASP A 327 23.19 -3.95 10.55
N PHE A 328 23.37 -2.73 11.04
CA PHE A 328 22.51 -1.60 10.70
C PHE A 328 22.57 -1.30 9.19
N ALA A 329 23.76 -1.26 8.60
CA ALA A 329 23.93 -1.10 7.17
C ALA A 329 23.30 -2.25 6.37
N GLU A 330 23.41 -3.49 6.88
CA GLU A 330 22.77 -4.66 6.27
C GLU A 330 21.24 -4.59 6.32
N VAL A 331 20.66 -4.15 7.44
CA VAL A 331 19.21 -3.91 7.59
C VAL A 331 18.72 -2.89 6.59
N CYS A 332 19.45 -1.80 6.36
CA CYS A 332 19.13 -0.81 5.34
C CYS A 332 19.14 -1.42 3.92
N ARG A 333 20.16 -2.24 3.60
CA ARG A 333 20.24 -2.96 2.32
C ARG A 333 19.08 -3.97 2.16
N LYS A 334 18.73 -4.71 3.22
CA LYS A 334 17.55 -5.61 3.21
C LYS A 334 16.25 -4.86 2.97
N SER A 335 16.08 -3.67 3.56
CA SER A 335 14.92 -2.81 3.33
C SER A 335 14.80 -2.45 1.85
N ARG A 336 15.89 -2.01 1.21
CA ARG A 336 15.92 -1.73 -0.23
C ARG A 336 15.65 -3.01 -1.06
N ALA A 337 16.32 -4.11 -0.75
CA ALA A 337 16.14 -5.38 -1.47
C ALA A 337 14.69 -5.91 -1.37
N ALA A 338 14.02 -5.71 -0.22
CA ALA A 338 12.62 -6.02 -0.06
C ALA A 338 11.73 -5.14 -0.96
N PHE A 339 12.03 -3.84 -1.08
CA PHE A 339 11.34 -2.95 -2.00
C PHE A 339 11.49 -3.42 -3.46
N ASP A 340 12.70 -3.82 -3.86
CA ASP A 340 12.96 -4.30 -5.22
C ASP A 340 12.15 -5.56 -5.55
N GLN A 341 11.96 -6.48 -4.59
CA GLN A 341 11.05 -7.63 -4.78
C GLN A 341 9.59 -7.20 -4.99
N LEU A 342 9.18 -6.08 -4.38
CA LEU A 342 7.82 -5.57 -4.46
C LEU A 342 7.55 -4.69 -5.69
N LEU A 343 8.58 -4.34 -6.47
CA LEU A 343 8.40 -3.60 -7.72
C LEU A 343 7.53 -4.38 -8.71
N PRO A 344 6.67 -3.72 -9.50
CA PRO A 344 5.68 -4.38 -10.34
C PRO A 344 6.26 -5.44 -11.28
N HIS A 345 7.41 -5.15 -11.91
CA HIS A 345 8.06 -6.06 -12.86
C HIS A 345 8.66 -7.33 -12.21
N ASN A 346 8.91 -7.29 -10.89
CA ASN A 346 9.34 -8.44 -10.10
C ASN A 346 8.13 -9.15 -9.46
N PHE A 347 7.19 -8.37 -8.92
CA PHE A 347 6.02 -8.90 -8.21
C PHE A 347 5.00 -9.56 -9.15
N VAL A 348 4.96 -9.19 -10.44
CA VAL A 348 4.03 -9.76 -11.44
C VAL A 348 4.17 -11.27 -11.55
N ILE A 349 5.35 -11.81 -11.37
CA ILE A 349 5.58 -13.27 -11.41
C ILE A 349 4.76 -13.96 -10.32
N LYS A 350 4.75 -13.43 -9.10
CA LYS A 350 3.94 -13.95 -8.00
C LYS A 350 2.43 -13.84 -8.29
N ILE A 351 1.99 -12.76 -8.92
CA ILE A 351 0.60 -12.61 -9.36
C ILE A 351 0.22 -13.74 -10.33
N LEU A 352 1.08 -14.01 -11.31
CA LEU A 352 0.83 -15.05 -12.31
C LEU A 352 0.86 -16.46 -11.71
N GLU A 353 1.79 -16.74 -10.79
CA GLU A 353 1.85 -18.01 -10.04
C GLU A 353 0.53 -18.25 -9.30
N ILE A 354 0.03 -17.28 -8.54
CA ILE A 354 -1.23 -17.37 -7.78
C ILE A 354 -2.42 -17.62 -8.72
N ILE A 355 -2.48 -16.96 -9.87
CA ILE A 355 -3.56 -17.16 -10.85
C ILE A 355 -3.47 -18.55 -11.44
N ALA A 356 -2.29 -19.02 -11.84
CA ALA A 356 -2.08 -20.32 -12.41
C ALA A 356 -2.45 -21.45 -11.43
N GLU A 357 -2.00 -21.38 -10.18
CA GLU A 357 -2.34 -22.33 -9.11
C GLU A 357 -3.84 -22.40 -8.84
N SER A 358 -4.53 -21.26 -8.90
CA SER A 358 -5.99 -21.19 -8.67
C SER A 358 -6.82 -21.70 -9.85
N THR A 359 -6.19 -21.96 -11.00
CA THR A 359 -6.88 -22.40 -12.24
C THR A 359 -6.62 -23.86 -12.60
N ASN A 360 -5.68 -24.51 -11.94
CA ASN A 360 -5.45 -25.96 -12.05
C ASN A 360 -6.41 -26.72 -11.14
#